data_6c66cae3126d9f00424fabc1206b5167
#
_entry.id   6c66cae3126d9f00424fabc1206b5167
#
_cell.length_a   1.000
_cell.length_b   1.000
_cell.length_c   1.000
_cell.angle_alpha   90.00
_cell.angle_beta   90.00
_cell.angle_gamma   90.00
#
_symmetry.space_group_name_H-M   'P 1'
#
loop_
_entity.id
_entity.type
_entity.pdbx_description
1 polymer ?
#
loop_
_entity_poly.entity_id
_entity_poly.type
_entity_poly.pdbx_seq_one_letter_code
_entity_poly.pdbx_strand_id
1 'polypeptide(L)'
;MASKTKDYESEKQVFSEHIQKTGLRHTAQRDLILEIFLRTEEHLSSEDLYWLVHKEDSSVGHTTVYRTLKLLTDAGLAREVRFGDGKTYYEHHYNHEHHDHMICTECGKVVEFFSPEIEALQEKVAAEYGFKLTHHSMRILGLCEDCLKREKELQGAASGAQPRVRVKSVVGI
;
A
#
# COMPACT_ATOMS: atom_id res chain seq x y z
N MET A 1 -8.23 13.55 22.82
CA MET A 1 -7.84 14.39 21.69
C MET A 1 -8.97 14.30 20.67
N ALA A 2 -9.65 15.39 20.37
CA ALA A 2 -10.79 15.40 19.46
C ALA A 2 -10.27 15.14 18.04
N SER A 3 -10.72 14.03 17.43
CA SER A 3 -10.57 13.76 16.00
C SER A 3 -11.25 14.91 15.26
N LYS A 4 -10.49 15.74 14.57
CA LYS A 4 -11.04 16.61 13.53
C LYS A 4 -11.68 15.67 12.51
N THR A 5 -12.99 15.63 12.44
CA THR A 5 -13.71 15.06 11.30
C THR A 5 -13.22 15.80 10.07
N LYS A 6 -12.36 15.16 9.29
CA LYS A 6 -11.95 15.65 7.98
C LYS A 6 -13.23 15.77 7.15
N ASP A 7 -13.52 16.95 6.66
CA ASP A 7 -14.65 17.17 5.77
C ASP A 7 -14.24 16.71 4.38
N TYR A 8 -14.84 15.64 3.88
CA TYR A 8 -14.55 15.04 2.58
C TYR A 8 -15.53 15.51 1.49
N GLU A 9 -16.08 16.73 1.61
CA GLU A 9 -17.10 17.21 0.68
C GLU A 9 -16.58 17.34 -0.75
N SER A 10 -15.29 17.69 -0.94
CA SER A 10 -14.68 17.74 -2.27
C SER A 10 -14.58 16.37 -2.93
N GLU A 11 -14.20 15.34 -2.16
CA GLU A 11 -14.10 13.96 -2.64
C GLU A 11 -15.49 13.40 -2.98
N LYS A 12 -16.49 13.66 -2.15
CA LYS A 12 -17.89 13.28 -2.39
C LYS A 12 -18.43 13.93 -3.66
N GLN A 13 -18.12 15.20 -3.87
CA GLN A 13 -18.52 15.91 -5.08
C GLN A 13 -17.88 15.31 -6.32
N VAL A 14 -16.55 15.07 -6.32
CA VAL A 14 -15.83 14.44 -7.42
C VAL A 14 -16.41 13.07 -7.74
N PHE A 15 -16.72 12.27 -6.74
CA PHE A 15 -17.33 10.95 -6.93
C PHE A 15 -18.74 11.05 -7.53
N SER A 16 -19.57 11.95 -7.02
CA SER A 16 -20.93 12.19 -7.53
C SER A 16 -20.91 12.61 -9.00
N GLU A 17 -20.03 13.55 -9.37
CA GLU A 17 -19.85 13.98 -10.76
C GLU A 17 -19.39 12.84 -11.66
N HIS A 18 -18.46 12.00 -11.19
CA HIS A 18 -17.99 10.83 -11.94
C HIS A 18 -19.12 9.82 -12.18
N ILE A 19 -19.90 9.49 -11.14
CA ILE A 19 -21.07 8.60 -11.23
C ILE A 19 -22.08 9.13 -12.27
N GLN A 20 -22.36 10.44 -12.25
CA GLN A 20 -23.26 11.07 -13.20
C GLN A 20 -22.72 11.01 -14.63
N LYS A 21 -21.44 11.32 -14.85
CA LYS A 21 -20.79 11.27 -16.17
C LYS A 21 -20.77 9.87 -16.77
N THR A 22 -20.65 8.85 -15.95
CA THR A 22 -20.65 7.44 -16.39
C THR A 22 -22.06 6.87 -16.58
N GLY A 23 -23.12 7.63 -16.31
CA GLY A 23 -24.51 7.18 -16.43
C GLY A 23 -24.89 6.12 -15.40
N LEU A 24 -24.11 5.95 -14.35
CA LEU A 24 -24.39 5.01 -13.28
C LEU A 24 -25.34 5.60 -12.23
N ARG A 25 -26.07 4.71 -11.55
CA ARG A 25 -26.95 5.13 -10.46
C ARG A 25 -26.14 5.41 -9.19
N HIS A 26 -26.38 6.57 -8.59
CA HIS A 26 -25.92 6.90 -7.24
C HIS A 26 -26.68 6.03 -6.21
N THR A 27 -25.98 5.46 -5.23
CA THR A 27 -26.60 4.59 -4.22
C THR A 27 -25.97 4.82 -2.84
N ALA A 28 -26.78 4.68 -1.77
CA ALA A 28 -26.30 4.79 -0.40
C ALA A 28 -25.14 3.82 -0.08
N GLN A 29 -25.15 2.62 -0.68
CA GLN A 29 -24.03 1.67 -0.50
C GLN A 29 -22.71 2.20 -1.06
N ARG A 30 -22.72 2.90 -2.20
CA ARG A 30 -21.52 3.52 -2.75
C ARG A 30 -21.03 4.67 -1.89
N ASP A 31 -21.95 5.46 -1.33
CA ASP A 31 -21.59 6.55 -0.43
C ASP A 31 -20.96 6.02 0.86
N LEU A 32 -21.53 4.97 1.42
CA LEU A 32 -20.98 4.30 2.60
C LEU A 32 -19.55 3.75 2.32
N ILE A 33 -19.35 3.11 1.17
CA ILE A 33 -18.04 2.58 0.78
C ILE A 33 -17.02 3.72 0.62
N LEU A 34 -17.40 4.81 -0.04
CA LEU A 34 -16.56 6.01 -0.18
C LEU A 34 -16.20 6.57 1.20
N GLU A 35 -17.18 6.75 2.09
CA GLU A 35 -16.97 7.31 3.41
C GLU A 35 -16.00 6.45 4.24
N ILE A 36 -16.20 5.13 4.26
CA ILE A 36 -15.33 4.21 4.98
C ILE A 36 -13.91 4.23 4.38
N PHE A 37 -13.79 4.23 3.06
CA PHE A 37 -12.50 4.35 2.39
C PHE A 37 -11.79 5.64 2.78
N LEU A 38 -12.45 6.81 2.71
CA LEU A 38 -11.85 8.11 2.99
C LEU A 38 -11.43 8.30 4.46
N ARG A 39 -12.14 7.69 5.41
CA ARG A 39 -11.77 7.78 6.84
C ARG A 39 -10.67 6.81 7.26
N THR A 40 -10.31 5.84 6.40
CA THR A 40 -9.25 4.86 6.67
C THR A 40 -7.98 5.31 5.96
N GLU A 41 -6.97 5.74 6.73
CA GLU A 41 -5.70 6.27 6.19
C GLU A 41 -4.71 5.16 5.77
N GLU A 42 -5.10 3.89 5.89
CA GLU A 42 -4.25 2.73 5.60
C GLU A 42 -4.45 2.25 4.14
N HIS A 43 -3.45 1.53 3.63
CA HIS A 43 -3.58 0.80 2.38
C HIS A 43 -4.54 -0.36 2.56
N LEU A 44 -5.68 -0.34 1.88
CA LEU A 44 -6.72 -1.36 2.00
C LEU A 44 -6.78 -2.23 0.76
N SER A 45 -6.77 -3.54 0.92
CA SER A 45 -7.25 -4.44 -0.13
C SER A 45 -8.79 -4.34 -0.27
N SER A 46 -9.33 -4.84 -1.38
CA SER A 46 -10.79 -4.89 -1.54
C SER A 46 -11.47 -5.75 -0.47
N GLU A 47 -10.76 -6.74 0.06
CA GLU A 47 -11.23 -7.61 1.14
C GLU A 47 -11.25 -6.87 2.48
N ASP A 48 -10.18 -6.11 2.80
CA ASP A 48 -10.12 -5.31 4.02
C ASP A 48 -11.26 -4.28 4.06
N LEU A 49 -11.44 -3.54 2.95
CA LEU A 49 -12.53 -2.58 2.85
C LEU A 49 -13.91 -3.26 2.94
N TYR A 50 -14.07 -4.44 2.34
CA TYR A 50 -15.31 -5.20 2.48
C TYR A 50 -15.62 -5.49 3.95
N TRP A 51 -14.66 -5.98 4.72
CA TRP A 51 -14.89 -6.29 6.13
C TRP A 51 -15.21 -5.05 6.96
N LEU A 52 -14.61 -3.89 6.65
CA LEU A 52 -14.95 -2.63 7.31
C LEU A 52 -16.39 -2.19 6.98
N VAL A 53 -16.78 -2.26 5.70
CA VAL A 53 -18.14 -1.90 5.26
C VAL A 53 -19.18 -2.87 5.81
N HIS A 54 -18.90 -4.17 5.79
CA HIS A 54 -19.81 -5.21 6.26
C HIS A 54 -20.14 -5.10 7.76
N LYS A 55 -19.25 -4.54 8.56
CA LYS A 55 -19.51 -4.24 9.97
C LYS A 55 -20.57 -3.16 10.15
N GLU A 56 -20.70 -2.23 9.22
CA GLU A 56 -21.66 -1.12 9.30
C GLU A 56 -22.96 -1.44 8.55
N ASP A 57 -22.86 -2.10 7.39
CA ASP A 57 -23.99 -2.57 6.59
C ASP A 57 -23.72 -3.95 6.01
N SER A 58 -24.24 -4.97 6.65
CA SER A 58 -24.09 -6.39 6.23
C SER A 58 -24.77 -6.72 4.90
N SER A 59 -25.60 -5.83 4.35
CA SER A 59 -26.24 -6.02 3.04
C SER A 59 -25.28 -5.75 1.87
N VAL A 60 -24.15 -5.07 2.11
CA VAL A 60 -23.18 -4.74 1.09
C VAL A 60 -22.30 -5.94 0.79
N GLY A 61 -22.34 -6.43 -0.45
CA GLY A 61 -21.54 -7.58 -0.89
C GLY A 61 -20.18 -7.20 -1.45
N HIS A 62 -19.24 -8.14 -1.46
CA HIS A 62 -17.88 -8.00 -2.01
C HIS A 62 -17.83 -7.38 -3.41
N THR A 63 -18.72 -7.81 -4.29
CA THR A 63 -18.79 -7.30 -5.66
C THR A 63 -19.10 -5.81 -5.71
N THR A 64 -19.95 -5.32 -4.80
CA THR A 64 -20.31 -3.90 -4.71
C THR A 64 -19.08 -3.09 -4.26
N VAL A 65 -18.36 -3.58 -3.25
CA VAL A 65 -17.13 -2.93 -2.76
C VAL A 65 -16.07 -2.86 -3.87
N TYR A 66 -15.77 -3.99 -4.50
CA TYR A 66 -14.78 -4.03 -5.59
C TYR A 66 -15.13 -3.09 -6.75
N ARG A 67 -16.39 -3.12 -7.21
CA ARG A 67 -16.85 -2.22 -8.29
C ARG A 67 -16.79 -0.75 -7.88
N THR A 68 -17.08 -0.45 -6.62
CA THR A 68 -16.98 0.93 -6.13
C THR A 68 -15.53 1.38 -6.03
N LEU A 69 -14.60 0.54 -5.55
CA LEU A 69 -13.16 0.83 -5.59
C LEU A 69 -12.66 1.13 -7.00
N LYS A 70 -13.11 0.38 -8.01
CA LYS A 70 -12.78 0.69 -9.40
C LYS A 70 -13.30 2.06 -9.83
N LEU A 71 -14.53 2.40 -9.45
CA LEU A 71 -15.08 3.74 -9.73
C LEU A 71 -14.32 4.86 -9.01
N LEU A 72 -13.85 4.61 -7.78
CA LEU A 72 -13.00 5.56 -7.05
C LEU A 72 -11.65 5.76 -7.75
N THR A 73 -11.06 4.68 -8.26
CA THR A 73 -9.82 4.74 -9.05
C THR A 73 -10.03 5.51 -10.36
N ASP A 74 -11.11 5.23 -11.09
CA ASP A 74 -11.45 5.91 -12.35
C ASP A 74 -11.78 7.40 -12.13
N ALA A 75 -12.31 7.74 -10.94
CA ALA A 75 -12.58 9.13 -10.53
C ALA A 75 -11.31 9.87 -10.03
N GLY A 76 -10.16 9.20 -9.91
CA GLY A 76 -8.94 9.77 -9.36
C GLY A 76 -8.95 9.98 -7.84
N LEU A 77 -9.89 9.34 -7.13
CA LEU A 77 -10.00 9.40 -5.66
C LEU A 77 -9.15 8.34 -4.97
N ALA A 78 -8.94 7.21 -5.64
CA ALA A 78 -8.10 6.12 -5.18
C ALA A 78 -7.00 5.81 -6.19
N ARG A 79 -5.88 5.26 -5.71
CA ARG A 79 -4.80 4.70 -6.53
C ARG A 79 -4.57 3.25 -6.15
N GLU A 80 -4.33 2.40 -7.17
CA GLU A 80 -3.93 1.01 -6.96
C GLU A 80 -2.43 0.93 -6.71
N VAL A 81 -2.03 0.23 -5.65
CA VAL A 81 -0.63 -0.07 -5.33
C VAL A 81 -0.45 -1.56 -5.11
N ARG A 82 0.75 -2.08 -5.41
CA ARG A 82 1.12 -3.49 -5.23
C ARG A 82 2.45 -3.56 -4.51
N PHE A 83 2.49 -4.25 -3.40
CA PHE A 83 3.69 -4.38 -2.55
C PHE A 83 4.50 -5.66 -2.81
N GLY A 84 4.09 -6.50 -3.75
CA GLY A 84 4.82 -7.71 -4.14
C GLY A 84 4.31 -9.00 -3.50
N ASP A 85 3.29 -8.90 -2.66
CA ASP A 85 2.59 -10.04 -2.01
C ASP A 85 1.48 -10.67 -2.87
N GLY A 86 1.35 -10.21 -4.12
CA GLY A 86 0.33 -10.67 -5.07
C GLY A 86 -1.04 -10.01 -4.89
N LYS A 87 -1.21 -9.15 -3.90
CA LYS A 87 -2.45 -8.40 -3.67
C LYS A 87 -2.42 -7.02 -4.29
N THR A 88 -3.60 -6.50 -4.59
CA THR A 88 -3.79 -5.08 -4.96
C THR A 88 -4.37 -4.36 -3.76
N TYR A 89 -3.71 -3.28 -3.40
CA TYR A 89 -4.16 -2.36 -2.36
C TYR A 89 -4.64 -1.06 -3.00
N TYR A 90 -5.43 -0.31 -2.26
CA TYR A 90 -5.97 0.99 -2.64
C TYR A 90 -5.59 2.01 -1.58
N GLU A 91 -5.11 3.16 -2.01
CA GLU A 91 -4.77 4.29 -1.16
C GLU A 91 -5.46 5.55 -1.64
N HIS A 92 -5.57 6.56 -0.80
CA HIS A 92 -6.09 7.86 -1.18
C HIS A 92 -5.18 8.52 -2.21
N HIS A 93 -5.76 9.16 -3.22
CA HIS A 93 -5.01 9.85 -4.26
C HIS A 93 -5.39 11.33 -4.38
N TYR A 94 -6.65 11.67 -4.20
CA TYR A 94 -7.15 13.03 -4.34
C TYR A 94 -6.72 13.89 -3.14
N ASN A 95 -6.11 15.06 -3.38
CA ASN A 95 -5.59 15.99 -2.36
C ASN A 95 -4.65 15.33 -1.33
N HIS A 96 -4.00 14.21 -1.70
CA HIS A 96 -2.99 13.57 -0.86
C HIS A 96 -1.60 14.05 -1.28
N GLU A 97 -0.75 14.33 -0.30
CA GLU A 97 0.65 14.62 -0.56
C GLU A 97 1.32 13.40 -1.19
N HIS A 98 2.17 13.64 -2.20
CA HIS A 98 2.92 12.57 -2.84
C HIS A 98 3.82 11.89 -1.82
N HIS A 99 3.86 10.57 -1.86
CA HIS A 99 4.75 9.74 -1.07
C HIS A 99 5.19 8.51 -1.86
N ASP A 100 6.38 8.05 -1.54
CA ASP A 100 6.96 6.82 -2.05
C ASP A 100 7.01 5.76 -0.95
N HIS A 101 7.34 4.51 -1.30
CA HIS A 101 7.23 3.38 -0.39
C HIS A 101 8.56 2.66 -0.21
N MET A 102 8.92 2.34 1.04
CA MET A 102 9.92 1.33 1.38
C MET A 102 9.19 0.06 1.84
N ILE A 103 9.56 -1.09 1.26
CA ILE A 103 8.87 -2.36 1.50
C ILE A 103 9.88 -3.38 2.01
N CYS A 104 9.60 -3.96 3.17
CA CYS A 104 10.38 -5.07 3.68
C CYS A 104 10.04 -6.37 2.95
N THR A 105 11.03 -6.98 2.31
CA THR A 105 10.86 -8.23 1.54
C THR A 105 10.59 -9.45 2.41
N GLU A 106 10.90 -9.39 3.72
CA GLU A 106 10.69 -10.48 4.65
C GLU A 106 9.33 -10.44 5.35
N CYS A 107 8.97 -9.29 5.94
CA CYS A 107 7.74 -9.20 6.74
C CYS A 107 6.63 -8.38 6.09
N GLY A 108 6.86 -7.82 4.90
CA GLY A 108 5.87 -7.02 4.19
C GLY A 108 5.62 -5.64 4.79
N LYS A 109 6.39 -5.21 5.82
CA LYS A 109 6.24 -3.87 6.41
C LYS A 109 6.43 -2.81 5.34
N VAL A 110 5.46 -1.91 5.21
CA VAL A 110 5.49 -0.75 4.33
C VAL A 110 5.77 0.49 5.16
N VAL A 111 6.63 1.37 4.65
CA VAL A 111 6.91 2.69 5.22
C VAL A 111 6.78 3.71 4.10
N GLU A 112 5.94 4.68 4.29
CA GLU A 112 5.80 5.84 3.41
C GLU A 112 6.89 6.86 3.71
N PHE A 113 7.42 7.49 2.67
CA PHE A 113 8.39 8.56 2.82
C PHE A 113 8.25 9.59 1.70
N PHE A 114 8.71 10.79 1.97
CA PHE A 114 8.87 11.85 1.00
C PHE A 114 10.27 12.45 1.13
N SER A 115 10.97 12.62 0.01
CA SER A 115 12.28 13.27 -0.02
C SER A 115 12.33 14.30 -1.15
N PRO A 116 12.37 15.59 -0.81
CA PRO A 116 12.52 16.65 -1.81
C PRO A 116 13.74 16.49 -2.72
N GLU A 117 14.83 15.90 -2.20
CA GLU A 117 16.05 15.66 -2.97
C GLU A 117 15.83 14.60 -4.06
N ILE A 118 15.05 13.56 -3.75
CA ILE A 118 14.70 12.51 -4.72
C ILE A 118 13.78 13.09 -5.79
N GLU A 119 12.79 13.88 -5.41
CA GLU A 119 11.89 14.56 -6.34
C GLU A 119 12.66 15.43 -7.33
N ALA A 120 13.54 16.28 -6.82
CA ALA A 120 14.36 17.16 -7.66
C ALA A 120 15.27 16.37 -8.61
N LEU A 121 15.79 15.22 -8.17
CA LEU A 121 16.63 14.36 -9.00
C LEU A 121 15.83 13.69 -10.12
N GLN A 122 14.62 13.24 -9.84
CA GLN A 122 13.72 12.63 -10.84
C GLN A 122 13.32 13.65 -11.91
N GLU A 123 12.96 14.87 -11.52
CA GLU A 123 12.66 15.97 -12.45
C GLU A 123 13.87 16.29 -13.36
N LYS A 124 15.06 16.37 -12.76
CA LYS A 124 16.30 16.61 -13.50
C LYS A 124 16.58 15.51 -14.53
N VAL A 125 16.50 14.25 -14.10
CA VAL A 125 16.70 13.09 -15.00
C VAL A 125 15.66 13.08 -16.12
N ALA A 126 14.39 13.31 -15.81
CA ALA A 126 13.34 13.38 -16.83
C ALA A 126 13.66 14.48 -17.88
N ALA A 127 14.07 15.66 -17.44
CA ALA A 127 14.41 16.77 -18.32
C ALA A 127 15.65 16.46 -19.18
N GLU A 128 16.69 15.81 -18.62
CA GLU A 128 17.90 15.39 -19.36
C GLU A 128 17.56 14.42 -20.52
N TYR A 129 16.52 13.59 -20.34
CA TYR A 129 16.05 12.67 -21.38
C TYR A 129 14.90 13.25 -22.24
N GLY A 130 14.58 14.54 -22.09
CA GLY A 130 13.55 15.22 -22.87
C GLY A 130 12.11 14.88 -22.49
N PHE A 131 11.89 14.35 -21.27
CA PHE A 131 10.56 14.03 -20.75
C PHE A 131 10.01 15.18 -19.92
N LYS A 132 8.73 15.48 -20.10
CA LYS A 132 7.96 16.27 -19.14
C LYS A 132 7.36 15.32 -18.13
N LEU A 133 7.85 15.35 -16.88
CA LEU A 133 7.31 14.52 -15.82
C LEU A 133 5.84 14.88 -15.55
N THR A 134 4.98 13.89 -15.56
CA THR A 134 3.55 14.04 -15.26
C THR A 134 3.16 13.26 -14.02
N HIS A 135 3.84 12.16 -13.76
CA HIS A 135 3.61 11.26 -12.63
C HIS A 135 4.81 10.34 -12.47
N HIS A 136 5.11 9.96 -11.24
CA HIS A 136 6.08 8.91 -10.92
C HIS A 136 5.59 8.05 -9.77
N SER A 137 6.23 6.93 -9.54
CA SER A 137 6.03 6.05 -8.40
C SER A 137 7.33 5.32 -8.13
N MET A 138 7.85 5.42 -6.93
CA MET A 138 9.08 4.73 -6.53
C MET A 138 8.81 3.76 -5.39
N ARG A 139 9.47 2.60 -5.46
CA ARG A 139 9.48 1.60 -4.40
C ARG A 139 10.90 1.18 -4.11
N ILE A 140 11.29 1.24 -2.85
CA ILE A 140 12.57 0.73 -2.36
C ILE A 140 12.29 -0.59 -1.66
N LEU A 141 12.96 -1.65 -2.10
CA LEU A 141 12.83 -2.99 -1.54
C LEU A 141 14.05 -3.30 -0.69
N GLY A 142 13.85 -3.85 0.50
CA GLY A 142 14.94 -4.20 1.41
C GLY A 142 14.44 -4.88 2.68
N LEU A 143 15.31 -5.00 3.69
CA LEU A 143 14.95 -5.52 5.01
C LEU A 143 14.71 -4.37 5.97
N CYS A 144 13.61 -4.40 6.73
CA CYS A 144 13.43 -3.45 7.83
C CYS A 144 14.38 -3.75 8.99
N GLU A 145 14.54 -2.78 9.89
CA GLU A 145 15.45 -2.90 11.04
C GLU A 145 15.20 -4.16 11.87
N ASP A 146 13.94 -4.52 12.10
CA ASP A 146 13.57 -5.70 12.90
C ASP A 146 13.98 -7.00 12.21
N CYS A 147 13.80 -7.08 10.88
CA CYS A 147 14.22 -8.24 10.10
C CYS A 147 15.74 -8.33 9.98
N LEU A 148 16.44 -7.21 9.82
CA LEU A 148 17.90 -7.15 9.85
C LEU A 148 18.49 -7.61 11.19
N LYS A 149 17.87 -7.24 12.31
CA LYS A 149 18.30 -7.73 13.65
C LYS A 149 18.14 -9.23 13.76
N ARG A 150 16.98 -9.78 13.37
CA ARG A 150 16.72 -11.23 13.37
C ARG A 150 17.70 -12.00 12.49
N GLU A 151 18.00 -11.50 11.30
CA GLU A 151 18.99 -12.13 10.40
C GLU A 151 20.37 -12.19 11.04
N LYS A 152 20.84 -11.10 11.67
CA LYS A 152 22.13 -11.06 12.37
C LYS A 152 22.19 -12.02 13.56
N GLU A 153 21.13 -12.13 14.33
CA GLU A 153 21.03 -13.06 15.45
C GLU A 153 21.10 -14.52 14.98
N LEU A 154 20.42 -14.87 13.88
CA LEU A 154 20.48 -16.19 13.28
C LEU A 154 21.87 -16.53 12.73
N GLN A 155 22.54 -15.57 12.07
CA GLN A 155 23.91 -15.75 11.58
C GLN A 155 24.92 -15.86 12.72
N GLY A 156 24.75 -15.09 13.80
CA GLY A 156 25.58 -15.20 15.02
C GLY A 156 25.43 -16.55 15.74
N ALA A 157 24.18 -17.06 15.78
CA ALA A 157 23.93 -18.41 16.35
C ALA A 157 24.50 -19.53 15.49
N ALA A 158 24.48 -19.40 14.16
CA ALA A 158 25.05 -20.41 13.24
C ALA A 158 26.59 -20.45 13.27
N SER A 159 27.26 -19.31 13.51
CA SER A 159 28.72 -19.25 13.59
C SER A 159 29.29 -19.83 14.88
N GLY A 160 28.47 -20.07 15.90
CA GLY A 160 28.86 -20.74 17.17
C GLY A 160 28.83 -22.28 17.15
N ALA A 161 28.25 -22.89 16.13
CA ALA A 161 28.19 -24.35 15.99
C ALA A 161 29.35 -24.85 15.10
N GLN A 162 30.54 -25.06 15.72
CA GLN A 162 31.60 -25.83 15.05
C GLN A 162 31.09 -27.25 14.79
N PRO A 163 31.19 -27.79 13.56
CA PRO A 163 30.91 -29.19 13.32
C PRO A 163 31.99 -30.02 14.04
N ARG A 164 31.59 -30.76 15.07
CA ARG A 164 32.46 -31.81 15.65
C ARG A 164 32.65 -32.89 14.59
N VAL A 165 33.75 -32.79 13.85
CA VAL A 165 34.23 -33.88 13.01
C VAL A 165 34.62 -35.04 13.94
N ARG A 166 33.78 -36.07 14.00
CA ARG A 166 34.12 -37.37 14.60
C ARG A 166 35.09 -38.07 13.65
N VAL A 167 36.37 -37.95 13.91
CA VAL A 167 37.37 -38.82 13.28
C VAL A 167 37.18 -40.22 13.87
N LYS A 168 36.63 -41.15 13.08
CA LYS A 168 36.72 -42.58 13.39
C LYS A 168 38.14 -43.03 13.05
N SER A 169 38.96 -43.25 14.10
CA SER A 169 40.22 -44.00 13.97
C SER A 169 39.88 -45.42 13.56
N VAL A 170 40.26 -45.82 12.38
CA VAL A 170 40.33 -47.22 11.97
C VAL A 170 41.72 -47.65 12.36
N VAL A 171 41.83 -48.43 13.49
CA VAL A 171 43.02 -49.17 13.85
C VAL A 171 42.95 -50.48 13.12
N GLY A 172 44.00 -50.83 12.47
CA GLY A 172 44.61 -51.83 11.78
C GLY A 172 44.22 -53.30 12.00
N ILE A 173 44.50 -54.10 11.05
CA ILE A 173 45.46 -55.21 11.04
C ILE A 173 45.75 -55.47 9.58
#